data_6b0f4f0af1f2fd01398cac0cece8ea8a
#
_entry.id   6b0f4f0af1f2fd01398cac0cece8ea8a
#
_cell.length_a   1.000
_cell.length_b   1.000
_cell.length_c   1.000
_cell.angle_alpha   90.00
_cell.angle_beta   90.00
_cell.angle_gamma   90.00
#
_symmetry.space_group_name_H-M   'P 1'
#
loop_
_entity.id
_entity.type
_entity.pdbx_description
1 polymer ?
#
loop_
_entity_poly.entity_id
_entity_poly.type
_entity_poly.pdbx_seq_one_letter_code
_entity_poly.pdbx_strand_id
1 'polypeptide(L)'
;MSGARLHTLLPELTSRQPVMVVGAAVIDVIADAYALPWRGCDIELKQQSVNVGGCALNIAVALKRLGIEAGNALPLGQGVWAEIIRNRMAKEGLISLIDNAEGDNGWCLALVEPNGERTFMSFSGVENQWNRQWLARLTVAPGSLLYFSGYQLASPCGELLVEWLEKLQDVTPFIDFGPRIGDIPDALLARIMACRPLVSLNRQEAEIAAERFALSAEITTLGKQWQEKFAAPLIVRLDKEGAWYFSNDASGCIPAFPTQVVDTIGAGDSHAGGVLAGLASGLPLADAVLLGNAVASWVVGHRGGDCAPTREELLLAHKNV
;
A
#
# COMPACT_ATOMS: atom_id res chain seq x y z
N MET A 1 25.87 -0.35 -8.48
CA MET A 1 25.09 -0.42 -9.75
C MET A 1 23.65 0.09 -9.54
N SER A 2 22.97 -0.28 -8.46
CA SER A 2 21.57 0.17 -8.20
C SER A 2 21.43 1.68 -7.98
N GLY A 3 22.35 2.31 -7.26
CA GLY A 3 22.33 3.76 -7.04
C GLY A 3 22.52 4.56 -8.34
N ALA A 4 23.49 4.19 -9.18
CA ALA A 4 23.70 4.85 -10.47
C ALA A 4 22.44 4.74 -11.38
N ARG A 5 21.77 3.57 -11.37
CA ARG A 5 20.52 3.40 -12.12
C ARG A 5 19.41 4.28 -11.54
N LEU A 6 19.25 4.34 -10.22
CA LEU A 6 18.27 5.19 -9.56
C LEU A 6 18.46 6.67 -9.95
N HIS A 7 19.69 7.16 -9.98
CA HIS A 7 20.00 8.53 -10.40
C HIS A 7 19.57 8.86 -11.83
N THR A 8 19.55 7.87 -12.74
CA THR A 8 19.05 8.06 -14.10
C THR A 8 17.53 8.00 -14.17
N LEU A 9 16.88 7.23 -13.31
CA LEU A 9 15.41 7.05 -13.32
C LEU A 9 14.65 8.22 -12.69
N LEU A 10 15.16 8.77 -11.57
CA LEU A 10 14.44 9.78 -10.80
C LEU A 10 14.09 11.04 -11.60
N PRO A 11 14.96 11.60 -12.47
CA PRO A 11 14.60 12.74 -13.32
C PRO A 11 13.54 12.42 -14.38
N GLU A 12 13.41 11.15 -14.78
CA GLU A 12 12.48 10.71 -15.85
C GLU A 12 11.06 10.46 -15.33
N LEU A 13 10.85 10.47 -14.00
CA LEU A 13 9.53 10.24 -13.43
C LEU A 13 8.53 11.31 -13.88
N THR A 14 7.43 10.86 -14.48
CA THR A 14 6.35 11.72 -14.97
C THR A 14 5.05 10.92 -15.06
N SER A 15 3.91 11.58 -14.91
CA SER A 15 2.59 10.96 -15.01
C SER A 15 2.20 10.69 -16.46
N ARG A 16 2.73 9.62 -17.07
CA ARG A 16 2.37 9.15 -18.40
C ARG A 16 1.10 8.32 -18.39
N GLN A 17 0.91 7.52 -17.33
CA GLN A 17 -0.31 6.76 -17.11
C GLN A 17 -1.06 7.35 -15.92
N PRO A 18 -2.39 7.48 -16.01
CA PRO A 18 -3.20 7.91 -14.87
C PRO A 18 -3.09 6.90 -13.71
N VAL A 19 -3.09 7.41 -12.49
CA VAL A 19 -3.11 6.57 -11.28
C VAL A 19 -4.33 6.92 -10.46
N MET A 20 -5.04 5.92 -9.96
CA MET A 20 -6.08 6.09 -8.97
C MET A 20 -5.77 5.21 -7.76
N VAL A 21 -5.77 5.81 -6.60
CA VAL A 21 -5.57 5.14 -5.31
C VAL A 21 -6.92 4.99 -4.64
N VAL A 22 -7.37 3.74 -4.50
CA VAL A 22 -8.65 3.38 -3.87
C VAL A 22 -8.37 2.71 -2.53
N GLY A 23 -8.83 3.32 -1.43
CA GLY A 23 -8.56 2.75 -0.12
C GLY A 23 -8.90 3.66 1.04
N ALA A 24 -8.15 3.51 2.14
CA ALA A 24 -8.41 4.17 3.40
C ALA A 24 -7.34 5.19 3.77
N ALA A 25 -7.81 6.26 4.43
CA ALA A 25 -7.04 7.09 5.33
C ALA A 25 -7.64 6.95 6.73
N VAL A 26 -6.82 6.65 7.72
CA VAL A 26 -7.23 6.36 9.10
C VAL A 26 -6.33 7.04 10.11
N ILE A 27 -6.74 7.01 11.37
CA ILE A 27 -5.92 7.51 12.49
C ILE A 27 -5.31 6.32 13.24
N ASP A 28 -4.03 6.42 13.53
CA ASP A 28 -3.29 5.50 14.39
C ASP A 28 -2.97 6.19 15.72
N VAL A 29 -3.64 5.76 16.77
CA VAL A 29 -3.34 6.17 18.16
C VAL A 29 -2.38 5.17 18.76
N ILE A 30 -1.18 5.60 19.08
CA ILE A 30 -0.17 4.73 19.71
C ILE A 30 -0.14 5.03 21.20
N ALA A 31 -0.23 3.98 22.02
CA ALA A 31 -0.21 4.10 23.46
C ALA A 31 0.63 2.98 24.11
N ASP A 32 1.42 3.36 25.13
CA ASP A 32 2.10 2.39 25.98
C ASP A 32 1.08 1.70 26.88
N ALA A 33 1.17 0.38 26.94
CA ALA A 33 0.41 -0.47 27.83
C ALA A 33 1.36 -1.31 28.68
N TYR A 34 1.18 -1.35 29.97
CA TYR A 34 1.98 -2.22 30.85
C TYR A 34 1.58 -3.70 30.70
N ALA A 35 0.37 -3.96 30.19
CA ALA A 35 -0.15 -5.29 29.86
C ALA A 35 -1.31 -5.14 28.87
N LEU A 36 -1.66 -6.21 28.15
CA LEU A 36 -2.87 -6.22 27.33
C LEU A 36 -4.13 -6.21 28.20
N PRO A 37 -5.22 -5.56 27.75
CA PRO A 37 -6.48 -5.55 28.47
C PRO A 37 -7.05 -6.97 28.63
N TRP A 38 -7.58 -7.27 29.83
CA TRP A 38 -8.29 -8.51 30.11
C TRP A 38 -9.73 -8.21 30.52
N ARG A 39 -10.57 -9.22 30.52
CA ARG A 39 -12.00 -9.07 30.82
C ARG A 39 -12.22 -8.44 32.20
N GLY A 40 -12.94 -7.31 32.24
CA GLY A 40 -13.30 -6.60 33.48
C GLY A 40 -12.17 -5.72 34.03
N CYS A 41 -11.05 -5.54 33.30
CA CYS A 41 -10.01 -4.62 33.74
C CYS A 41 -10.41 -3.16 33.52
N ASP A 42 -9.80 -2.27 34.31
CA ASP A 42 -9.64 -0.85 34.06
C ASP A 42 -8.13 -0.58 33.99
N ILE A 43 -7.63 -0.17 32.83
CA ILE A 43 -6.21 -0.03 32.57
C ILE A 43 -5.95 1.38 32.02
N GLU A 44 -5.04 2.08 32.68
CA GLU A 44 -4.56 3.39 32.21
C GLU A 44 -3.46 3.21 31.16
N LEU A 45 -3.63 3.86 30.02
CA LEU A 45 -2.69 3.87 28.92
C LEU A 45 -1.99 5.23 28.82
N LYS A 46 -0.71 5.22 28.50
CA LYS A 46 0.03 6.45 28.21
C LYS A 46 0.05 6.68 26.71
N GLN A 47 -0.70 7.65 26.22
CA GLN A 47 -0.68 8.05 24.80
C GLN A 47 0.72 8.54 24.41
N GLN A 48 1.29 7.93 23.36
CA GLN A 48 2.56 8.37 22.75
C GLN A 48 2.34 9.34 21.60
N SER A 49 1.47 8.97 20.66
CA SER A 49 1.22 9.78 19.46
C SER A 49 -0.15 9.50 18.87
N VAL A 50 -0.60 10.45 18.06
CA VAL A 50 -1.72 10.30 17.13
C VAL A 50 -1.18 10.62 15.75
N ASN A 51 -1.18 9.62 14.86
CA ASN A 51 -0.65 9.73 13.52
C ASN A 51 -1.78 9.55 12.51
N VAL A 52 -1.63 10.16 11.35
CA VAL A 52 -2.49 9.88 10.21
C VAL A 52 -1.79 8.81 9.37
N GLY A 53 -2.51 7.75 9.06
CA GLY A 53 -2.00 6.60 8.33
C GLY A 53 -3.04 6.02 7.38
N GLY A 54 -2.86 4.76 7.06
CA GLY A 54 -3.63 4.00 6.09
C GLY A 54 -2.85 3.77 4.80
N CYS A 55 -2.84 2.51 4.32
CA CYS A 55 -2.03 2.10 3.17
C CYS A 55 -2.23 3.01 1.96
N ALA A 56 -3.47 3.34 1.63
CA ALA A 56 -3.77 4.17 0.48
C ALA A 56 -3.30 5.62 0.65
N LEU A 57 -3.38 6.20 1.85
CA LEU A 57 -2.85 7.53 2.10
C LEU A 57 -1.32 7.54 1.99
N ASN A 58 -0.64 6.55 2.57
CA ASN A 58 0.82 6.44 2.49
C ASN A 58 1.29 6.36 1.03
N ILE A 59 0.58 5.60 0.20
CA ILE A 59 0.84 5.53 -1.25
C ILE A 59 0.58 6.86 -1.94
N ALA A 60 -0.54 7.53 -1.64
CA ALA A 60 -0.86 8.84 -2.21
C ALA A 60 0.21 9.88 -1.88
N VAL A 61 0.72 9.89 -0.64
CA VAL A 61 1.84 10.73 -0.21
C VAL A 61 3.11 10.40 -0.99
N ALA A 62 3.46 9.11 -1.13
CA ALA A 62 4.63 8.69 -1.86
C ALA A 62 4.57 9.12 -3.33
N LEU A 63 3.44 8.89 -4.02
CA LEU A 63 3.21 9.33 -5.40
C LEU A 63 3.37 10.85 -5.53
N LYS A 64 2.73 11.63 -4.66
CA LYS A 64 2.79 13.10 -4.69
C LYS A 64 4.20 13.62 -4.51
N ARG A 65 4.95 13.09 -3.53
CA ARG A 65 6.34 13.50 -3.26
C ARG A 65 7.30 13.09 -4.38
N LEU A 66 6.99 11.99 -5.08
CA LEU A 66 7.69 11.59 -6.30
C LEU A 66 7.22 12.35 -7.55
N GLY A 67 6.31 13.32 -7.41
CA GLY A 67 5.81 14.15 -8.50
C GLY A 67 4.90 13.42 -9.48
N ILE A 68 4.21 12.38 -9.02
CA ILE A 68 3.19 11.65 -9.81
C ILE A 68 1.81 12.10 -9.35
N GLU A 69 1.02 12.60 -10.29
CA GLU A 69 -0.37 12.95 -10.02
C GLU A 69 -1.24 11.70 -9.95
N ALA A 70 -2.09 11.62 -8.92
CA ALA A 70 -3.01 10.51 -8.71
C ALA A 70 -4.39 11.02 -8.27
N GLY A 71 -5.44 10.36 -8.74
CA GLY A 71 -6.76 10.48 -8.14
C GLY A 71 -6.80 9.72 -6.82
N ASN A 72 -7.24 10.37 -5.74
CA ASN A 72 -7.26 9.77 -4.41
C ASN A 72 -8.71 9.50 -3.99
N ALA A 73 -9.19 8.29 -4.22
CA ALA A 73 -10.50 7.82 -3.76
C ALA A 73 -10.37 7.30 -2.32
N LEU A 74 -10.19 8.22 -1.38
CA LEU A 74 -10.01 7.98 0.05
C LEU A 74 -11.21 8.59 0.79
N PRO A 75 -12.24 7.80 1.16
CA PRO A 75 -13.43 8.37 1.80
C PRO A 75 -13.10 9.15 3.06
N LEU A 76 -13.56 10.41 3.13
CA LEU A 76 -13.45 11.29 4.29
C LEU A 76 -14.84 11.62 4.83
N GLY A 77 -14.97 11.49 6.13
CA GLY A 77 -16.19 11.79 6.86
C GLY A 77 -16.30 13.24 7.32
N GLN A 78 -17.13 13.43 8.36
CA GLN A 78 -17.45 14.74 8.96
C GLN A 78 -17.09 14.85 10.45
N GLY A 79 -16.37 13.86 11.01
CA GLY A 79 -16.00 13.82 12.41
C GLY A 79 -14.62 14.41 12.71
N VAL A 80 -14.18 14.25 13.95
CA VAL A 80 -12.90 14.76 14.44
C VAL A 80 -11.72 14.08 13.72
N TRP A 81 -11.79 12.78 13.51
CA TRP A 81 -10.75 12.03 12.82
C TRP A 81 -10.66 12.43 11.34
N ALA A 82 -11.80 12.57 10.67
CA ALA A 82 -11.86 13.04 9.30
C ALA A 82 -11.21 14.43 9.14
N GLU A 83 -11.42 15.34 10.09
CA GLU A 83 -10.81 16.69 10.06
C GLU A 83 -9.28 16.62 10.20
N ILE A 84 -8.77 15.79 11.09
CA ILE A 84 -7.33 15.59 11.25
C ILE A 84 -6.72 15.03 9.96
N ILE A 85 -7.37 14.03 9.34
CA ILE A 85 -6.93 13.42 8.08
C ILE A 85 -6.97 14.46 6.95
N ARG A 86 -8.06 15.23 6.83
CA ARG A 86 -8.22 16.27 5.80
C ARG A 86 -7.10 17.32 5.91
N ASN A 87 -6.80 17.77 7.11
CA ASN A 87 -5.72 18.73 7.37
C ASN A 87 -4.34 18.13 7.01
N ARG A 88 -4.12 16.84 7.28
CA ARG A 88 -2.87 16.17 6.89
C ARG A 88 -2.75 16.04 5.38
N MET A 89 -3.81 15.64 4.69
CA MET A 89 -3.84 15.56 3.23
C MET A 89 -3.60 16.93 2.58
N ALA A 90 -4.23 17.99 3.11
CA ALA A 90 -4.06 19.35 2.61
C ALA A 90 -2.59 19.84 2.69
N LYS A 91 -1.87 19.47 3.76
CA LYS A 91 -0.43 19.79 3.89
C LYS A 91 0.43 19.16 2.81
N GLU A 92 0.04 18.00 2.29
CA GLU A 92 0.71 17.32 1.15
C GLU A 92 0.14 17.77 -0.21
N GLY A 93 -0.85 18.65 -0.24
CA GLY A 93 -1.54 19.05 -1.47
C GLY A 93 -2.38 17.93 -2.07
N LEU A 94 -2.87 17.01 -1.23
CA LEU A 94 -3.75 15.91 -1.62
C LEU A 94 -5.21 16.29 -1.39
N ILE A 95 -6.08 15.84 -2.29
CA ILE A 95 -7.53 16.04 -2.21
C ILE A 95 -8.18 14.66 -2.37
N SER A 96 -9.17 14.36 -1.51
CA SER A 96 -10.00 13.19 -1.69
C SER A 96 -11.09 13.42 -2.73
N LEU A 97 -11.34 12.41 -3.56
CA LEU A 97 -12.47 12.37 -4.50
C LEU A 97 -13.80 12.03 -3.82
N ILE A 98 -13.76 11.55 -2.57
CA ILE A 98 -14.92 11.18 -1.77
C ILE A 98 -14.81 11.90 -0.42
N ASP A 99 -15.42 13.07 -0.32
CA ASP A 99 -15.41 13.90 0.88
C ASP A 99 -16.83 14.09 1.42
N ASN A 100 -16.92 14.44 2.70
CA ASN A 100 -18.15 14.70 3.42
C ASN A 100 -19.11 13.50 3.50
N ALA A 101 -18.59 12.28 3.60
CA ALA A 101 -19.37 11.09 3.90
C ALA A 101 -20.02 11.21 5.29
N GLU A 102 -21.20 10.61 5.46
CA GLU A 102 -21.87 10.59 6.76
C GLU A 102 -21.13 9.71 7.76
N GLY A 103 -20.73 10.25 8.89
CA GLY A 103 -19.94 9.59 9.93
C GLY A 103 -18.48 10.05 9.97
N ASP A 104 -17.65 9.42 10.80
CA ASP A 104 -16.24 9.75 10.95
C ASP A 104 -15.36 8.66 10.31
N ASN A 105 -14.11 9.00 10.08
CA ASN A 105 -13.09 8.03 9.65
C ASN A 105 -12.75 7.04 10.77
N GLY A 106 -12.33 5.86 10.37
CA GLY A 106 -11.85 4.83 11.26
C GLY A 106 -10.53 5.20 11.93
N TRP A 107 -10.26 4.53 13.03
CA TRP A 107 -9.03 4.69 13.78
C TRP A 107 -8.56 3.38 14.38
N CYS A 108 -7.31 3.30 14.69
CA CYS A 108 -6.68 2.13 15.28
C CYS A 108 -6.00 2.53 16.59
N LEU A 109 -6.17 1.73 17.64
CA LEU A 109 -5.38 1.82 18.86
C LEU A 109 -4.28 0.75 18.80
N ALA A 110 -3.04 1.20 18.72
CA ALA A 110 -1.86 0.35 18.82
C ALA A 110 -1.33 0.36 20.26
N LEU A 111 -1.49 -0.74 20.97
CA LEU A 111 -0.93 -0.93 22.31
C LEU A 111 0.49 -1.45 22.17
N VAL A 112 1.43 -0.75 22.80
CA VAL A 112 2.85 -1.12 22.81
C VAL A 112 3.20 -1.62 24.20
N GLU A 113 3.56 -2.91 24.32
CA GLU A 113 3.98 -3.52 25.56
C GLU A 113 5.46 -3.23 25.88
N PRO A 114 5.92 -3.38 27.13
CA PRO A 114 7.31 -3.10 27.51
C PRO A 114 8.37 -3.89 26.75
N ASN A 115 8.02 -5.05 26.20
CA ASN A 115 8.89 -5.86 25.34
C ASN A 115 8.95 -5.39 23.88
N GLY A 116 8.15 -4.34 23.53
CA GLY A 116 8.04 -3.80 22.19
C GLY A 116 6.99 -4.47 21.30
N GLU A 117 6.31 -5.52 21.77
CA GLU A 117 5.19 -6.13 21.04
C GLU A 117 4.03 -5.14 20.88
N ARG A 118 3.34 -5.26 19.75
CA ARG A 118 2.23 -4.35 19.39
C ARG A 118 0.95 -5.15 19.15
N THR A 119 -0.10 -4.72 19.82
CA THR A 119 -1.46 -5.25 19.61
C THR A 119 -2.35 -4.15 19.08
N PHE A 120 -3.10 -4.44 18.02
CA PHE A 120 -3.93 -3.47 17.33
C PHE A 120 -5.41 -3.73 17.56
N MET A 121 -6.15 -2.67 17.88
CA MET A 121 -7.61 -2.67 17.95
C MET A 121 -8.16 -1.62 16.99
N SER A 122 -8.83 -2.05 15.92
CA SER A 122 -9.29 -1.16 14.86
C SER A 122 -10.78 -0.89 14.94
N PHE A 123 -11.14 0.35 14.70
CA PHE A 123 -12.52 0.83 14.61
C PHE A 123 -12.76 1.30 13.18
N SER A 124 -13.65 0.60 12.47
CA SER A 124 -14.00 0.96 11.08
C SER A 124 -14.87 2.22 11.05
N GLY A 125 -14.59 3.07 10.08
CA GLY A 125 -15.35 4.28 9.79
C GLY A 125 -15.83 4.32 8.34
N VAL A 126 -15.98 5.52 7.82
CA VAL A 126 -16.50 5.77 6.46
C VAL A 126 -15.65 5.15 5.36
N GLU A 127 -14.35 4.92 5.58
CA GLU A 127 -13.43 4.29 4.62
C GLU A 127 -13.82 2.85 4.25
N ASN A 128 -14.71 2.24 5.03
CA ASN A 128 -15.27 0.90 4.77
C ASN A 128 -16.76 0.94 4.40
N GLN A 129 -17.31 2.11 4.07
CA GLN A 129 -18.74 2.29 3.70
C GLN A 129 -18.93 2.54 2.20
N TRP A 130 -18.08 1.94 1.37
CA TRP A 130 -18.17 2.05 -0.09
C TRP A 130 -19.56 1.72 -0.60
N ASN A 131 -20.03 2.50 -1.57
CA ASN A 131 -21.35 2.32 -2.16
C ASN A 131 -21.34 2.65 -3.66
N ARG A 132 -22.38 2.21 -4.37
CA ARG A 132 -22.51 2.40 -5.83
C ARG A 132 -22.49 3.86 -6.25
N GLN A 133 -23.03 4.76 -5.41
CA GLN A 133 -23.08 6.19 -5.72
C GLN A 133 -21.68 6.82 -5.70
N TRP A 134 -20.83 6.43 -4.76
CA TRP A 134 -19.43 6.90 -4.73
C TRP A 134 -18.65 6.38 -5.94
N LEU A 135 -18.75 5.08 -6.21
CA LEU A 135 -18.08 4.45 -7.34
C LEU A 135 -18.49 5.04 -8.69
N ALA A 136 -19.77 5.38 -8.84
CA ALA A 136 -20.28 6.01 -10.06
C ALA A 136 -19.75 7.43 -10.31
N ARG A 137 -19.21 8.10 -9.29
CA ARG A 137 -18.60 9.43 -9.41
C ARG A 137 -17.12 9.38 -9.77
N LEU A 138 -16.48 8.22 -9.62
CA LEU A 138 -15.07 8.06 -9.93
C LEU A 138 -14.89 7.91 -11.44
N THR A 139 -14.19 8.86 -12.04
CA THR A 139 -13.82 8.80 -13.46
C THR A 139 -12.46 8.10 -13.57
N VAL A 140 -12.46 6.90 -14.13
CA VAL A 140 -11.24 6.13 -14.39
C VAL A 140 -10.93 6.20 -15.87
N ALA A 141 -9.81 6.80 -16.22
CA ALA A 141 -9.38 6.91 -17.62
C ALA A 141 -8.84 5.57 -18.13
N PRO A 142 -8.97 5.26 -19.43
CA PRO A 142 -8.28 4.12 -20.03
C PRO A 142 -6.76 4.17 -19.79
N GLY A 143 -6.14 3.02 -19.62
CA GLY A 143 -4.72 2.91 -19.29
C GLY A 143 -4.36 3.20 -17.83
N SER A 144 -5.35 3.39 -16.94
CA SER A 144 -5.11 3.71 -15.54
C SER A 144 -4.52 2.54 -14.76
N LEU A 145 -3.61 2.89 -13.83
CA LEU A 145 -3.19 2.02 -12.74
C LEU A 145 -4.14 2.24 -11.56
N LEU A 146 -4.76 1.19 -11.06
CA LEU A 146 -5.69 1.23 -9.93
C LEU A 146 -5.12 0.49 -8.73
N TYR A 147 -4.82 1.22 -7.65
CA TYR A 147 -4.40 0.59 -6.41
C TYR A 147 -5.61 0.19 -5.55
N PHE A 148 -5.55 -1.03 -5.00
CA PHE A 148 -6.43 -1.52 -3.95
C PHE A 148 -5.64 -2.19 -2.83
N SER A 149 -6.09 -1.98 -1.61
CA SER A 149 -5.56 -2.66 -0.43
C SER A 149 -6.42 -3.88 -0.08
N GLY A 150 -5.77 -4.93 0.42
CA GLY A 150 -6.46 -6.11 0.94
C GLY A 150 -7.42 -5.80 2.09
N TYR A 151 -7.18 -4.71 2.83
CA TYR A 151 -8.11 -4.27 3.89
C TYR A 151 -9.48 -3.93 3.34
N GLN A 152 -9.57 -3.22 2.20
CA GLN A 152 -10.85 -2.92 1.56
C GLN A 152 -11.45 -4.15 0.88
N LEU A 153 -10.62 -4.99 0.26
CA LEU A 153 -11.08 -6.20 -0.43
C LEU A 153 -11.60 -7.28 0.53
N ALA A 154 -11.06 -7.36 1.75
CA ALA A 154 -11.54 -8.25 2.81
C ALA A 154 -12.68 -7.66 3.65
N SER A 155 -13.01 -6.38 3.46
CA SER A 155 -14.12 -5.72 4.16
C SER A 155 -15.49 -6.15 3.59
N PRO A 156 -16.59 -5.85 4.28
CA PRO A 156 -17.94 -6.09 3.75
C PRO A 156 -18.21 -5.43 2.39
N CYS A 157 -17.43 -4.40 2.02
CA CYS A 157 -17.55 -3.74 0.72
C CYS A 157 -16.67 -4.36 -0.38
N GLY A 158 -15.89 -5.40 -0.09
CA GLY A 158 -14.98 -6.03 -1.04
C GLY A 158 -15.70 -6.55 -2.29
N GLU A 159 -16.84 -7.21 -2.14
CA GLU A 159 -17.69 -7.65 -3.26
C GLU A 159 -18.06 -6.49 -4.20
N LEU A 160 -18.48 -5.36 -3.63
CA LEU A 160 -18.89 -4.18 -4.41
C LEU A 160 -17.70 -3.57 -5.17
N LEU A 161 -16.53 -3.50 -4.53
CA LEU A 161 -15.31 -2.98 -5.16
C LEU A 161 -14.85 -3.88 -6.30
N VAL A 162 -14.90 -5.20 -6.13
CA VAL A 162 -14.54 -6.15 -7.19
C VAL A 162 -15.57 -6.10 -8.33
N GLU A 163 -16.87 -6.03 -8.05
CA GLU A 163 -17.92 -5.85 -9.05
C GLU A 163 -17.71 -4.56 -9.87
N TRP A 164 -17.23 -3.49 -9.24
CA TRP A 164 -16.89 -2.25 -9.93
C TRP A 164 -15.64 -2.42 -10.80
N LEU A 165 -14.58 -3.04 -10.26
CA LEU A 165 -13.34 -3.31 -10.99
C LEU A 165 -13.58 -4.14 -12.26
N GLU A 166 -14.41 -5.19 -12.18
CA GLU A 166 -14.76 -6.07 -13.31
C GLU A 166 -15.44 -5.33 -14.46
N LYS A 167 -16.06 -4.18 -14.19
CA LYS A 167 -16.74 -3.37 -15.22
C LYS A 167 -15.83 -2.36 -15.90
N LEU A 168 -14.67 -2.10 -15.31
CA LEU A 168 -13.70 -1.18 -15.90
C LEU A 168 -12.95 -1.86 -17.05
N GLN A 169 -12.68 -1.08 -18.08
CA GLN A 169 -11.96 -1.55 -19.26
C GLN A 169 -10.63 -0.83 -19.35
N ASP A 170 -9.62 -1.52 -19.87
CA ASP A 170 -8.28 -0.98 -20.07
C ASP A 170 -7.71 -0.35 -18.79
N VAL A 171 -7.72 -1.11 -17.71
CA VAL A 171 -7.12 -0.73 -16.43
C VAL A 171 -6.18 -1.83 -15.94
N THR A 172 -5.15 -1.45 -15.20
CA THR A 172 -4.24 -2.37 -14.55
C THR A 172 -4.43 -2.27 -13.04
N PRO A 173 -5.09 -3.25 -12.39
CA PRO A 173 -5.17 -3.27 -10.94
C PRO A 173 -3.78 -3.54 -10.34
N PHE A 174 -3.43 -2.79 -9.30
CA PHE A 174 -2.30 -3.05 -8.42
C PHE A 174 -2.84 -3.37 -7.05
N ILE A 175 -2.61 -4.59 -6.57
CA ILE A 175 -3.15 -5.07 -5.30
C ILE A 175 -2.03 -5.42 -4.32
N ASP A 176 -2.03 -4.74 -3.19
CA ASP A 176 -1.30 -5.16 -2.00
C ASP A 176 -2.31 -5.79 -1.03
N PHE A 177 -2.27 -7.11 -0.93
CA PHE A 177 -3.23 -7.82 -0.08
C PHE A 177 -2.98 -7.57 1.40
N GLY A 178 -1.74 -7.26 1.78
CA GLY A 178 -1.37 -7.13 3.18
C GLY A 178 -1.73 -8.40 3.98
N PRO A 179 -1.86 -8.29 5.30
CA PRO A 179 -2.17 -9.44 6.15
C PRO A 179 -3.58 -10.00 5.93
N ARG A 180 -4.39 -9.35 5.08
CA ARG A 180 -5.79 -9.70 4.84
C ARG A 180 -6.02 -10.72 3.74
N ILE A 181 -4.97 -11.16 3.06
CA ILE A 181 -5.11 -12.18 2.00
C ILE A 181 -5.79 -13.46 2.52
N GLY A 182 -5.56 -13.82 3.78
CA GLY A 182 -6.21 -14.98 4.43
C GLY A 182 -7.71 -14.80 4.68
N ASP A 183 -8.18 -13.57 4.79
CA ASP A 183 -9.56 -13.23 5.18
C ASP A 183 -10.50 -13.06 3.96
N ILE A 184 -9.96 -12.93 2.75
CA ILE A 184 -10.76 -12.76 1.53
C ILE A 184 -11.41 -14.10 1.17
N PRO A 185 -12.73 -14.19 0.95
CA PRO A 185 -13.39 -15.42 0.52
C PRO A 185 -12.82 -15.96 -0.80
N ASP A 186 -12.70 -17.29 -0.94
CA ASP A 186 -12.09 -17.92 -2.13
C ASP A 186 -12.76 -17.50 -3.44
N ALA A 187 -14.09 -17.42 -3.46
CA ALA A 187 -14.83 -17.00 -4.64
C ALA A 187 -14.49 -15.55 -5.05
N LEU A 188 -14.35 -14.66 -4.07
CA LEU A 188 -13.99 -13.27 -4.31
C LEU A 188 -12.52 -13.16 -4.75
N LEU A 189 -11.62 -13.90 -4.10
CA LEU A 189 -10.20 -13.94 -4.46
C LEU A 189 -10.00 -14.45 -5.90
N ALA A 190 -10.77 -15.46 -6.34
CA ALA A 190 -10.74 -15.95 -7.71
C ALA A 190 -11.17 -14.86 -8.72
N ARG A 191 -12.20 -14.08 -8.41
CA ARG A 191 -12.65 -12.94 -9.24
C ARG A 191 -11.60 -11.84 -9.32
N ILE A 192 -10.97 -11.52 -8.18
CA ILE A 192 -9.86 -10.56 -8.13
C ILE A 192 -8.73 -11.01 -9.08
N MET A 193 -8.32 -12.27 -8.98
CA MET A 193 -7.24 -12.81 -9.83
C MET A 193 -7.61 -12.90 -11.30
N ALA A 194 -8.91 -13.07 -11.63
CA ALA A 194 -9.40 -13.02 -13.02
C ALA A 194 -9.20 -11.63 -13.66
N CYS A 195 -9.12 -10.56 -12.88
CA CYS A 195 -8.78 -9.21 -13.35
C CYS A 195 -7.28 -9.04 -13.68
N ARG A 196 -6.45 -10.08 -13.51
CA ARG A 196 -5.00 -10.10 -13.76
C ARG A 196 -4.25 -8.94 -13.10
N PRO A 197 -4.39 -8.74 -11.78
CA PRO A 197 -3.72 -7.65 -11.09
C PRO A 197 -2.22 -7.86 -11.05
N LEU A 198 -1.45 -6.75 -11.04
CA LEU A 198 -0.12 -6.79 -10.47
C LEU A 198 -0.28 -6.93 -8.96
N VAL A 199 0.26 -8.01 -8.40
CA VAL A 199 0.15 -8.32 -6.97
C VAL A 199 1.48 -8.06 -6.28
N SER A 200 1.42 -7.39 -5.12
CA SER A 200 2.57 -7.17 -4.23
C SER A 200 2.34 -7.89 -2.91
N LEU A 201 3.28 -8.73 -2.51
CA LEU A 201 3.24 -9.53 -1.30
C LEU A 201 4.54 -9.38 -0.52
N ASN A 202 4.48 -9.42 0.81
CA ASN A 202 5.66 -9.69 1.62
C ASN A 202 5.89 -11.21 1.72
N ARG A 203 6.95 -11.64 2.42
CA ARG A 203 7.30 -13.07 2.58
C ARG A 203 6.14 -13.89 3.17
N GLN A 204 5.57 -13.44 4.27
CA GLN A 204 4.48 -14.12 4.95
C GLN A 204 3.21 -14.18 4.10
N GLU A 205 2.87 -13.09 3.45
CA GLU A 205 1.74 -13.01 2.51
C GLU A 205 1.93 -13.94 1.31
N ALA A 206 3.17 -14.08 0.82
CA ALA A 206 3.50 -15.01 -0.26
C ALA A 206 3.33 -16.48 0.16
N GLU A 207 3.66 -16.83 1.41
CA GLU A 207 3.40 -18.16 1.97
C GLU A 207 1.89 -18.46 2.05
N ILE A 208 1.09 -17.50 2.54
CA ILE A 208 -0.37 -17.62 2.59
C ILE A 208 -0.96 -17.74 1.17
N ALA A 209 -0.47 -16.94 0.23
CA ALA A 209 -0.91 -17.01 -1.16
C ALA A 209 -0.56 -18.37 -1.80
N ALA A 210 0.65 -18.88 -1.53
CA ALA A 210 1.08 -20.19 -2.02
C ALA A 210 0.15 -21.30 -1.52
N GLU A 211 -0.19 -21.31 -0.25
CA GLU A 211 -1.15 -22.25 0.33
C GLU A 211 -2.53 -22.12 -0.30
N ARG A 212 -3.08 -20.92 -0.35
CA ARG A 212 -4.44 -20.67 -0.86
C ARG A 212 -4.61 -21.03 -2.35
N PHE A 213 -3.56 -20.85 -3.13
CA PHE A 213 -3.59 -21.13 -4.56
C PHE A 213 -3.00 -22.50 -4.91
N ALA A 214 -2.61 -23.32 -3.93
CA ALA A 214 -1.94 -24.61 -4.12
C ALA A 214 -0.68 -24.49 -5.00
N LEU A 215 0.20 -23.51 -4.67
CA LEU A 215 1.46 -23.24 -5.32
C LEU A 215 2.64 -23.53 -4.36
N SER A 216 3.85 -23.56 -4.90
CA SER A 216 5.07 -23.69 -4.09
C SER A 216 5.32 -22.44 -3.25
N ALA A 217 5.77 -22.61 -2.02
CA ALA A 217 6.23 -21.49 -1.18
C ALA A 217 7.67 -21.02 -1.51
N GLU A 218 8.43 -21.79 -2.30
CA GLU A 218 9.76 -21.37 -2.78
C GLU A 218 9.60 -20.26 -3.83
N ILE A 219 10.21 -19.09 -3.58
CA ILE A 219 9.90 -17.83 -4.26
C ILE A 219 10.04 -17.92 -5.79
N THR A 220 11.10 -18.53 -6.29
CA THR A 220 11.32 -18.60 -7.73
C THR A 220 10.34 -19.56 -8.41
N THR A 221 9.98 -20.64 -7.74
CA THR A 221 8.97 -21.59 -8.18
C THR A 221 7.58 -20.99 -8.08
N LEU A 222 7.28 -20.30 -6.97
CA LEU A 222 6.03 -19.54 -6.80
C LEU A 222 5.81 -18.58 -7.97
N GLY A 223 6.82 -17.78 -8.30
CA GLY A 223 6.70 -16.80 -9.38
C GLY A 223 6.41 -17.44 -10.74
N LYS A 224 7.07 -18.57 -11.07
CA LYS A 224 6.80 -19.32 -12.32
C LYS A 224 5.38 -19.87 -12.34
N GLN A 225 4.98 -20.57 -11.29
CA GLN A 225 3.63 -21.13 -11.18
C GLN A 225 2.54 -20.03 -11.16
N TRP A 226 2.85 -18.86 -10.57
CA TRP A 226 1.96 -17.70 -10.60
C TRP A 226 1.73 -17.20 -12.01
N GLN A 227 2.80 -17.04 -12.81
CA GLN A 227 2.68 -16.66 -14.22
C GLN A 227 1.90 -17.68 -15.04
N GLU A 228 2.18 -18.97 -14.83
CA GLU A 228 1.46 -20.07 -15.52
C GLU A 228 -0.04 -20.06 -15.18
N LYS A 229 -0.38 -19.82 -13.91
CA LYS A 229 -1.77 -19.90 -13.43
C LYS A 229 -2.58 -18.66 -13.73
N PHE A 230 -2.01 -17.47 -13.57
CA PHE A 230 -2.74 -16.20 -13.60
C PHE A 230 -2.38 -15.29 -14.78
N ALA A 231 -1.26 -15.52 -15.44
CA ALA A 231 -0.70 -14.61 -16.45
C ALA A 231 -0.69 -13.15 -15.96
N ALA A 232 -0.32 -12.93 -14.70
CA ALA A 232 -0.38 -11.66 -13.98
C ALA A 232 0.96 -11.38 -13.27
N PRO A 233 1.44 -10.12 -13.26
CA PRO A 233 2.70 -9.79 -12.59
C PRO A 233 2.64 -10.00 -11.08
N LEU A 234 3.77 -10.44 -10.50
CA LEU A 234 3.93 -10.64 -9.07
C LEU A 234 5.19 -9.95 -8.57
N ILE A 235 5.10 -9.28 -7.43
CA ILE A 235 6.23 -8.78 -6.66
C ILE A 235 6.22 -9.47 -5.30
N VAL A 236 7.37 -9.99 -4.87
CA VAL A 236 7.55 -10.56 -3.53
C VAL A 236 8.66 -9.80 -2.82
N ARG A 237 8.29 -9.04 -1.79
CA ARG A 237 9.20 -8.25 -0.95
C ARG A 237 9.83 -9.15 0.10
N LEU A 238 11.16 -9.12 0.21
CA LEU A 238 11.95 -9.98 1.08
C LEU A 238 12.82 -9.18 2.06
N ASP A 239 12.27 -8.12 2.63
CA ASP A 239 12.91 -7.25 3.63
C ASP A 239 14.30 -6.77 3.15
N LYS A 240 15.36 -7.06 3.91
CA LYS A 240 16.73 -6.67 3.60
C LYS A 240 17.32 -7.35 2.35
N GLU A 241 16.69 -8.39 1.83
CA GLU A 241 17.13 -9.06 0.61
C GLU A 241 16.65 -8.31 -0.65
N GLY A 242 15.67 -7.41 -0.51
CA GLY A 242 15.06 -6.66 -1.60
C GLY A 242 13.74 -7.23 -2.06
N ALA A 243 13.50 -7.28 -3.37
CA ALA A 243 12.25 -7.78 -3.91
C ALA A 243 12.45 -8.58 -5.20
N TRP A 244 11.77 -9.70 -5.31
CA TRP A 244 11.61 -10.43 -6.57
C TRP A 244 10.44 -9.84 -7.36
N TYR A 245 10.61 -9.79 -8.67
CA TYR A 245 9.52 -9.49 -9.60
C TYR A 245 9.41 -10.60 -10.65
N PHE A 246 8.18 -10.85 -11.07
CA PHE A 246 7.83 -11.83 -12.09
C PHE A 246 6.82 -11.19 -13.04
N SER A 247 7.10 -11.26 -14.33
CA SER A 247 6.20 -10.86 -15.41
C SER A 247 6.31 -11.84 -16.58
N ASN A 248 5.47 -11.70 -17.58
CA ASN A 248 5.54 -12.56 -18.77
C ASN A 248 6.89 -12.43 -19.49
N ASP A 249 7.50 -11.25 -19.44
CA ASP A 249 8.70 -10.94 -20.23
C ASP A 249 10.00 -11.14 -19.46
N ALA A 250 9.95 -10.99 -18.13
CA ALA A 250 11.16 -11.03 -17.30
C ALA A 250 10.86 -11.37 -15.85
N SER A 251 11.85 -11.94 -15.18
CA SER A 251 11.85 -12.12 -13.72
C SER A 251 13.26 -11.85 -13.17
N GLY A 252 13.34 -11.43 -11.92
CA GLY A 252 14.61 -11.18 -11.27
C GLY A 252 14.45 -10.69 -9.84
N CYS A 253 15.57 -10.63 -9.13
CA CYS A 253 15.67 -10.07 -7.79
C CYS A 253 16.38 -8.72 -7.86
N ILE A 254 15.76 -7.71 -7.29
CA ILE A 254 16.34 -6.37 -7.11
C ILE A 254 16.75 -6.24 -5.65
N PRO A 255 18.04 -6.05 -5.34
CA PRO A 255 18.49 -5.94 -3.96
C PRO A 255 17.92 -4.70 -3.25
N ALA A 256 17.76 -4.80 -1.93
CA ALA A 256 17.44 -3.64 -1.11
C ALA A 256 18.58 -2.64 -1.07
N PHE A 257 18.26 -1.37 -0.82
CA PHE A 257 19.26 -0.37 -0.51
C PHE A 257 19.66 -0.49 0.97
N PRO A 258 20.98 -0.40 1.28
CA PRO A 258 21.44 -0.44 2.66
C PRO A 258 20.84 0.74 3.46
N THR A 259 20.28 0.45 4.62
CA THR A 259 19.76 1.46 5.53
C THR A 259 19.80 0.99 6.98
N GLN A 260 19.86 1.95 7.90
CA GLN A 260 19.69 1.67 9.31
C GLN A 260 18.20 1.70 9.63
N VAL A 261 17.65 0.57 10.06
CA VAL A 261 16.23 0.44 10.37
C VAL A 261 15.89 1.20 11.65
N VAL A 262 14.95 2.12 11.58
CA VAL A 262 14.38 2.90 12.68
C VAL A 262 12.93 2.48 12.94
N ASP A 263 12.11 2.36 11.89
CA ASP A 263 10.71 1.94 11.95
C ASP A 263 10.34 1.22 10.64
N THR A 264 9.54 0.18 10.72
CA THR A 264 9.10 -0.58 9.54
C THR A 264 7.67 -0.25 9.10
N ILE A 265 6.98 0.64 9.84
CA ILE A 265 5.61 1.06 9.50
C ILE A 265 5.61 1.76 8.13
N GLY A 266 4.67 1.36 7.26
CA GLY A 266 4.50 1.95 5.94
C GLY A 266 5.57 1.59 4.91
N ALA A 267 6.54 0.72 5.23
CA ALA A 267 7.56 0.29 4.27
C ALA A 267 6.95 -0.40 3.04
N GLY A 268 5.96 -1.26 3.24
CA GLY A 268 5.21 -1.93 2.17
C GLY A 268 4.45 -0.95 1.30
N ASP A 269 3.72 -0.02 1.93
CA ASP A 269 2.96 1.02 1.22
C ASP A 269 3.88 1.92 0.40
N SER A 270 4.99 2.32 0.99
CA SER A 270 5.98 3.18 0.34
C SER A 270 6.68 2.48 -0.82
N HIS A 271 6.95 1.17 -0.67
CA HIS A 271 7.42 0.34 -1.78
C HIS A 271 6.40 0.33 -2.92
N ALA A 272 5.13 0.05 -2.62
CA ALA A 272 4.04 0.07 -3.60
C ALA A 272 3.89 1.44 -4.26
N GLY A 273 3.99 2.53 -3.50
CA GLY A 273 3.99 3.91 -4.02
C GLY A 273 5.14 4.17 -4.99
N GLY A 274 6.35 3.72 -4.67
CA GLY A 274 7.52 3.80 -5.57
C GLY A 274 7.33 2.98 -6.85
N VAL A 275 6.83 1.74 -6.74
CA VAL A 275 6.54 0.90 -7.91
C VAL A 275 5.49 1.57 -8.80
N LEU A 276 4.38 2.05 -8.23
CA LEU A 276 3.33 2.75 -8.98
C LEU A 276 3.86 4.01 -9.66
N ALA A 277 4.75 4.77 -9.00
CA ALA A 277 5.39 5.95 -9.61
C ALA A 277 6.24 5.58 -10.83
N GLY A 278 7.01 4.49 -10.73
CA GLY A 278 7.78 3.95 -11.84
C GLY A 278 6.90 3.50 -13.00
N LEU A 279 5.88 2.69 -12.73
CA LEU A 279 4.93 2.22 -13.75
C LEU A 279 4.16 3.37 -14.40
N ALA A 280 3.67 4.33 -13.61
CA ALA A 280 3.00 5.53 -14.12
C ALA A 280 3.90 6.36 -15.05
N SER A 281 5.20 6.27 -14.88
CA SER A 281 6.20 6.91 -15.73
C SER A 281 6.58 6.08 -16.96
N GLY A 282 5.99 4.88 -17.12
CA GLY A 282 6.27 3.95 -18.21
C GLY A 282 7.58 3.19 -18.07
N LEU A 283 8.12 3.07 -16.83
CA LEU A 283 9.31 2.28 -16.58
C LEU A 283 9.00 0.77 -16.64
N PRO A 284 9.96 -0.05 -17.06
CA PRO A 284 9.87 -1.51 -16.93
C PRO A 284 9.68 -1.92 -15.45
N LEU A 285 9.03 -3.07 -15.21
CA LEU A 285 8.75 -3.55 -13.84
C LEU A 285 10.01 -3.66 -12.96
N ALA A 286 11.13 -4.09 -13.52
CA ALA A 286 12.42 -4.14 -12.80
C ALA A 286 12.85 -2.78 -12.25
N ASP A 287 12.77 -1.72 -13.07
CA ASP A 287 13.13 -0.36 -12.68
C ASP A 287 12.10 0.23 -11.70
N ALA A 288 10.82 -0.09 -11.88
CA ALA A 288 9.78 0.29 -10.94
C ALA A 288 9.99 -0.35 -9.55
N VAL A 289 10.38 -1.64 -9.50
CA VAL A 289 10.73 -2.33 -8.24
C VAL A 289 12.00 -1.75 -7.62
N LEU A 290 13.01 -1.37 -8.43
CA LEU A 290 14.19 -0.66 -7.92
C LEU A 290 13.80 0.65 -7.23
N LEU A 291 12.92 1.43 -7.83
CA LEU A 291 12.40 2.66 -7.23
C LEU A 291 11.61 2.35 -5.94
N GLY A 292 10.77 1.31 -5.94
CA GLY A 292 10.07 0.84 -4.75
C GLY A 292 11.03 0.51 -3.60
N ASN A 293 12.09 -0.25 -3.87
CA ASN A 293 13.13 -0.58 -2.88
C ASN A 293 13.83 0.68 -2.34
N ALA A 294 14.10 1.68 -3.18
CA ALA A 294 14.74 2.93 -2.77
C ALA A 294 13.82 3.74 -1.83
N VAL A 295 12.54 3.87 -2.19
CA VAL A 295 11.54 4.59 -1.36
C VAL A 295 11.32 3.86 -0.03
N ALA A 296 11.19 2.54 -0.04
CA ALA A 296 11.05 1.75 1.17
C ALA A 296 12.27 1.85 2.08
N SER A 297 13.50 1.84 1.51
CA SER A 297 14.73 1.99 2.29
C SER A 297 14.81 3.33 3.01
N TRP A 298 14.34 4.40 2.38
CA TRP A 298 14.22 5.71 3.02
C TRP A 298 13.26 5.65 4.20
N VAL A 299 12.04 5.13 3.98
CA VAL A 299 10.98 5.09 4.99
C VAL A 299 11.39 4.30 6.22
N VAL A 300 12.00 3.12 6.06
CA VAL A 300 12.45 2.33 7.22
C VAL A 300 13.59 2.99 8.00
N GLY A 301 14.29 3.97 7.43
CA GLY A 301 15.27 4.81 8.11
C GLY A 301 14.65 5.98 8.90
N HIS A 302 13.33 6.16 8.85
CA HIS A 302 12.60 7.25 9.51
C HIS A 302 11.47 6.71 10.37
N ARG A 303 10.81 7.56 11.16
CA ARG A 303 9.64 7.19 11.96
C ARG A 303 8.34 7.51 11.23
N GLY A 304 7.38 6.59 11.29
CA GLY A 304 6.05 6.75 10.72
C GLY A 304 5.94 6.30 9.27
N GLY A 305 4.73 5.91 8.83
CA GLY A 305 4.48 5.35 7.51
C GLY A 305 4.27 6.39 6.40
N ASP A 306 4.00 7.64 6.75
CA ASP A 306 3.70 8.75 5.82
C ASP A 306 4.93 9.65 5.52
N CYS A 307 6.13 9.12 5.76
CA CYS A 307 7.42 9.82 5.61
C CYS A 307 8.13 9.52 4.27
N ALA A 308 7.41 9.11 3.23
CA ALA A 308 7.99 8.84 1.92
C ALA A 308 8.84 10.05 1.44
N PRO A 309 9.98 9.80 0.77
CA PRO A 309 10.89 10.85 0.34
C PRO A 309 10.41 11.59 -0.90
N THR A 310 10.90 12.80 -1.09
CA THR A 310 10.92 13.48 -2.38
C THR A 310 11.99 12.91 -3.29
N ARG A 311 11.95 13.23 -4.59
CA ARG A 311 13.00 12.87 -5.54
C ARG A 311 14.37 13.39 -5.13
N GLU A 312 14.43 14.61 -4.62
CA GLU A 312 15.66 15.26 -4.18
C GLU A 312 16.28 14.55 -2.98
N GLU A 313 15.43 14.18 -2.00
CA GLU A 313 15.87 13.41 -0.83
C GLU A 313 16.40 12.03 -1.23
N LEU A 314 15.76 11.33 -2.16
CA LEU A 314 16.29 10.06 -2.70
C LEU A 314 17.61 10.24 -3.42
N LEU A 315 17.76 11.27 -4.24
CA LEU A 315 19.02 11.59 -4.92
C LEU A 315 20.16 11.84 -3.93
N LEU A 316 19.85 12.55 -2.83
CA LEU A 316 20.83 12.86 -1.79
C LEU A 316 21.22 11.61 -0.99
N ALA A 317 20.24 10.78 -0.61
CA ALA A 317 20.45 9.59 0.20
C ALA A 317 21.32 8.53 -0.51
N HIS A 318 21.22 8.45 -1.83
CA HIS A 318 21.89 7.40 -2.62
C HIS A 318 23.05 7.90 -3.49
N LYS A 319 23.60 9.08 -3.18
CA LYS A 319 24.74 9.66 -3.94
C LYS A 319 26.00 8.80 -4.00
N ASN A 320 26.21 7.92 -3.03
CA ASN A 320 27.43 7.14 -2.85
C ASN A 320 27.19 5.61 -2.87
N VAL A 321 26.05 5.14 -3.40
CA VAL A 321 25.71 3.70 -3.44
C VAL A 321 25.86 3.12 -4.85
#